data_215eb499b3d39e1b4260f629648c585e
#
_entry.id   215eb499b3d39e1b4260f629648c585e
#
_cell.length_a   1.000
_cell.length_b   1.000
_cell.length_c   1.000
_cell.angle_alpha   90.00
_cell.angle_beta   90.00
_cell.angle_gamma   90.00
#
_symmetry.space_group_name_H-M   'P 1'
#
loop_
_entity.id
_entity.type
_entity.pdbx_description
1 polymer ?
#
loop_
_entity_poly.entity_id
_entity_poly.type
_entity_poly.pdbx_seq_one_letter_code
_entity_poly.pdbx_strand_id
1 'polypeptide(L)'
;MAGYSGPIVDAHHHFWEPELGKQPWLRPDVTIPFRYGPYDAIKRSYLPPDLLEDAEGFAIVGTVTMETEWELDDPVGEIVYTERIAEEYGLPNASVAHAVLRDPQIERTLEELAGHEIVRGIRNKPGQAAEPAEAAANPSLLMDPQWRKGYALLDRYGLDFELQVAWWHFPEAVDLIEHFPSTQIIINHAGLPSDRSAEGIAGWTDALRRIARHDNVAIKISGIGLQGVPWTAENNRVIVETIAETFGPERIMFASNFPVDSLAGSYRDIFGGFVEISKDWSPAEQSAAFIGNAVRYYRLPAELLSAHQPPIAARVRREPME
;
A
#
# COMPACT_ATOMS: atom_id res chain seq x y z
N MET A 1 3.69 2.95 29.30
CA MET A 1 3.81 4.28 28.66
C MET A 1 2.56 4.48 27.81
N ALA A 2 2.11 5.71 27.57
CA ALA A 2 0.99 5.96 26.66
C ALA A 2 1.47 5.57 25.23
N GLY A 3 0.61 4.87 24.46
CA GLY A 3 0.92 4.54 23.07
C GLY A 3 1.01 5.78 22.18
N TYR A 4 1.39 5.60 20.91
CA TYR A 4 1.51 6.69 19.94
C TYR A 4 0.18 7.45 19.79
N SER A 5 0.23 8.76 19.87
CA SER A 5 -0.91 9.67 19.71
C SER A 5 -0.57 10.87 18.79
N GLY A 6 0.56 10.77 18.09
CA GLY A 6 1.01 11.80 17.14
C GLY A 6 0.27 11.73 15.80
N PRO A 7 0.66 12.60 14.84
CA PRO A 7 0.08 12.62 13.50
C PRO A 7 0.38 11.35 12.72
N ILE A 8 -0.56 10.94 11.86
CA ILE A 8 -0.47 9.72 11.06
C ILE A 8 -0.66 10.06 9.58
N VAL A 9 0.18 9.49 8.72
CA VAL A 9 -0.08 9.36 7.29
C VAL A 9 -0.42 7.89 7.02
N ASP A 10 -1.66 7.63 6.55
CA ASP A 10 -2.03 6.30 6.09
C ASP A 10 -1.36 6.04 4.73
N ALA A 11 -0.32 5.20 4.74
CA ALA A 11 0.56 5.02 3.58
C ALA A 11 0.00 4.07 2.50
N HIS A 12 -1.20 3.51 2.69
CA HIS A 12 -1.83 2.61 1.73
C HIS A 12 -3.32 2.42 2.04
N HIS A 13 -4.16 3.01 1.21
CA HIS A 13 -5.60 2.80 1.19
C HIS A 13 -6.12 2.93 -0.24
N HIS A 14 -7.43 2.81 -0.43
CA HIS A 14 -8.10 2.98 -1.72
C HIS A 14 -9.33 3.86 -1.57
N PHE A 15 -9.60 4.67 -2.60
CA PHE A 15 -10.88 5.35 -2.78
C PHE A 15 -11.52 4.88 -4.08
N TRP A 16 -12.80 4.60 -4.05
CA TRP A 16 -13.56 4.17 -5.21
C TRP A 16 -15.04 4.48 -5.10
N GLU A 17 -15.69 4.53 -6.26
CA GLU A 17 -17.13 4.65 -6.43
C GLU A 17 -17.57 3.58 -7.45
N PRO A 18 -17.98 2.37 -7.02
CA PRO A 18 -18.33 1.26 -7.92
C PRO A 18 -19.44 1.60 -8.93
N GLU A 19 -20.28 2.57 -8.62
CA GLU A 19 -21.34 3.07 -9.50
C GLU A 19 -20.78 3.68 -10.80
N LEU A 20 -19.55 4.14 -10.81
CA LEU A 20 -18.87 4.61 -12.02
C LEU A 20 -18.54 3.47 -13.00
N GLY A 21 -18.60 2.22 -12.54
CA GLY A 21 -18.34 1.02 -13.34
C GLY A 21 -16.88 0.84 -13.76
N LYS A 22 -15.96 1.64 -13.19
CA LYS A 22 -14.56 1.70 -13.58
C LYS A 22 -13.68 0.62 -12.95
N GLN A 23 -14.12 -0.01 -11.88
CA GLN A 23 -13.45 -1.16 -11.26
C GLN A 23 -14.26 -2.44 -11.59
N PRO A 24 -13.86 -3.23 -12.60
CA PRO A 24 -14.64 -4.39 -13.04
C PRO A 24 -14.89 -5.42 -11.93
N TRP A 25 -13.95 -5.57 -11.00
CA TRP A 25 -14.04 -6.53 -9.90
C TRP A 25 -15.02 -6.13 -8.78
N LEU A 26 -15.41 -4.83 -8.71
CA LEU A 26 -16.38 -4.30 -7.75
C LEU A 26 -17.82 -4.34 -8.27
N ARG A 27 -18.05 -4.75 -9.51
CA ARG A 27 -19.41 -4.87 -10.05
C ARG A 27 -20.23 -5.87 -9.22
N PRO A 28 -21.53 -5.62 -9.00
CA PRO A 28 -22.38 -6.48 -8.16
C PRO A 28 -22.45 -7.95 -8.62
N ASP A 29 -22.36 -8.19 -9.94
CA ASP A 29 -22.45 -9.49 -10.59
C ASP A 29 -21.09 -10.21 -10.75
N VAL A 30 -19.98 -9.57 -10.33
CA VAL A 30 -18.64 -10.14 -10.46
C VAL A 30 -18.16 -10.67 -9.10
N THR A 31 -17.67 -11.89 -9.10
CA THR A 31 -16.99 -12.49 -7.93
C THR A 31 -15.65 -13.07 -8.39
N ILE A 32 -14.59 -12.67 -7.73
CA ILE A 32 -13.23 -13.18 -7.96
C ILE A 32 -12.72 -13.91 -6.71
N PRO A 33 -11.73 -14.80 -6.83
CA PRO A 33 -11.01 -15.30 -5.65
C PRO A 33 -10.39 -14.13 -4.90
N PHE A 34 -10.74 -13.97 -3.62
CA PHE A 34 -10.29 -12.85 -2.81
C PHE A 34 -9.64 -13.33 -1.51
N ARG A 35 -8.60 -12.65 -1.08
CA ARG A 35 -7.75 -13.09 0.05
C ARG A 35 -8.50 -13.26 1.38
N TYR A 36 -9.59 -12.52 1.57
CA TYR A 36 -10.42 -12.57 2.77
C TYR A 36 -11.75 -13.32 2.56
N GLY A 37 -11.93 -13.99 1.41
CA GLY A 37 -13.17 -14.68 1.06
C GLY A 37 -14.21 -13.73 0.47
N PRO A 38 -15.48 -13.81 0.86
CA PRO A 38 -16.52 -12.92 0.34
C PRO A 38 -16.20 -11.46 0.62
N TYR A 39 -16.35 -10.61 -0.41
CA TYR A 39 -15.95 -9.18 -0.33
C TYR A 39 -17.08 -8.21 -0.72
N ASP A 40 -18.33 -8.66 -0.73
CA ASP A 40 -19.47 -7.82 -1.12
C ASP A 40 -19.62 -6.58 -0.23
N ALA A 41 -19.18 -6.66 1.04
CA ALA A 41 -19.23 -5.54 1.98
C ALA A 41 -18.43 -4.30 1.54
N ILE A 42 -17.44 -4.47 0.67
CA ILE A 42 -16.63 -3.37 0.15
C ILE A 42 -17.03 -2.91 -1.26
N LYS A 43 -18.07 -3.52 -1.87
CA LYS A 43 -18.64 -3.08 -3.14
C LYS A 43 -19.59 -1.88 -2.96
N ARG A 44 -19.13 -0.88 -2.27
CA ARG A 44 -19.82 0.41 -2.03
C ARG A 44 -18.83 1.54 -2.22
N SER A 45 -19.34 2.75 -2.44
CA SER A 45 -18.48 3.95 -2.43
C SER A 45 -17.71 4.04 -1.13
N TYR A 46 -16.43 4.35 -1.23
CA TYR A 46 -15.53 4.60 -0.11
C TYR A 46 -14.64 5.79 -0.46
N LEU A 47 -14.86 6.90 0.22
CA LEU A 47 -14.27 8.20 -0.04
C LEU A 47 -13.59 8.75 1.22
N PRO A 48 -12.87 9.89 1.16
CA PRO A 48 -12.20 10.46 2.34
C PRO A 48 -13.09 10.63 3.57
N PRO A 49 -14.37 11.05 3.50
CA PRO A 49 -15.23 11.09 4.68
C PRO A 49 -15.43 9.72 5.35
N ASP A 50 -15.56 8.64 4.56
CA ASP A 50 -15.71 7.27 5.10
C ASP A 50 -14.44 6.83 5.82
N LEU A 51 -13.25 7.09 5.23
CA LEU A 51 -11.97 6.77 5.85
C LEU A 51 -11.78 7.53 7.18
N LEU A 52 -12.12 8.80 7.22
CA LEU A 52 -11.98 9.61 8.42
C LEU A 52 -12.98 9.23 9.52
N GLU A 53 -14.18 8.75 9.16
CA GLU A 53 -15.13 8.16 10.08
C GLU A 53 -14.58 6.85 10.67
N ASP A 54 -14.09 5.94 9.83
CA ASP A 54 -13.46 4.69 10.27
C ASP A 54 -12.24 4.94 11.16
N ALA A 55 -11.47 6.01 10.87
CA ALA A 55 -10.27 6.40 11.59
C ALA A 55 -10.54 7.28 12.82
N GLU A 56 -11.81 7.42 13.28
CA GLU A 56 -12.13 8.27 14.42
C GLU A 56 -11.29 7.93 15.65
N GLY A 57 -10.66 8.95 16.23
CA GLY A 57 -9.74 8.82 17.36
C GLY A 57 -8.26 8.73 16.98
N PHE A 58 -7.93 8.67 15.69
CA PHE A 58 -6.56 8.80 15.18
C PHE A 58 -6.35 10.14 14.48
N ALA A 59 -5.15 10.71 14.62
CA ALA A 59 -4.79 11.98 14.00
C ALA A 59 -4.32 11.78 12.56
N ILE A 60 -5.22 11.39 11.66
CA ILE A 60 -4.91 11.24 10.22
C ILE A 60 -4.70 12.63 9.62
N VAL A 61 -3.48 12.96 9.24
CA VAL A 61 -3.13 14.26 8.67
C VAL A 61 -2.86 14.21 7.18
N GLY A 62 -2.67 13.02 6.64
CA GLY A 62 -2.43 12.78 5.22
C GLY A 62 -2.62 11.32 4.85
N THR A 63 -2.73 11.06 3.55
CA THR A 63 -2.91 9.70 3.04
C THR A 63 -2.24 9.50 1.68
N VAL A 64 -1.90 8.25 1.38
CA VAL A 64 -1.40 7.81 0.06
C VAL A 64 -2.33 6.74 -0.48
N THR A 65 -3.00 7.02 -1.61
CA THR A 65 -3.89 6.05 -2.25
C THR A 65 -3.16 5.18 -3.26
N MET A 66 -3.62 3.96 -3.41
CA MET A 66 -3.12 3.01 -4.41
C MET A 66 -4.15 2.83 -5.51
N GLU A 67 -3.68 2.52 -6.73
CA GLU A 67 -4.52 2.08 -7.84
C GLU A 67 -5.55 1.03 -7.38
N THR A 68 -6.71 1.01 -8.01
CA THR A 68 -7.88 0.22 -7.59
C THR A 68 -8.23 -0.90 -8.56
N GLU A 69 -7.33 -1.28 -9.46
CA GLU A 69 -7.65 -2.13 -10.62
C GLU A 69 -8.77 -1.49 -11.48
N TRP A 70 -8.64 -0.19 -11.71
CA TRP A 70 -9.42 0.56 -12.69
C TRP A 70 -9.29 -0.07 -14.08
N GLU A 71 -10.11 0.30 -15.03
CA GLU A 71 -9.97 -0.14 -16.42
C GLU A 71 -8.53 -0.03 -16.89
N LEU A 72 -7.90 -1.16 -17.24
CA LEU A 72 -6.44 -1.23 -17.50
C LEU A 72 -5.97 -0.42 -18.72
N ASP A 73 -6.89 -0.07 -19.60
CA ASP A 73 -6.66 0.75 -20.80
C ASP A 73 -6.87 2.26 -20.54
N ASP A 74 -7.26 2.64 -19.31
CA ASP A 74 -7.50 4.02 -18.89
C ASP A 74 -6.79 4.37 -17.55
N PRO A 75 -5.47 4.16 -17.43
CA PRO A 75 -4.75 4.41 -16.17
C PRO A 75 -4.70 5.90 -15.80
N VAL A 76 -4.72 6.78 -16.79
CA VAL A 76 -4.75 8.24 -16.57
C VAL A 76 -6.11 8.69 -16.06
N GLY A 77 -7.20 8.07 -16.52
CA GLY A 77 -8.55 8.36 -16.02
C GLY A 77 -8.69 8.09 -14.53
N GLU A 78 -8.01 7.07 -13.98
CA GLU A 78 -7.97 6.82 -12.53
C GLU A 78 -7.27 7.99 -11.79
N ILE A 79 -6.19 8.53 -12.34
CA ILE A 79 -5.48 9.65 -11.72
C ILE A 79 -6.29 10.94 -11.77
N VAL A 80 -6.94 11.24 -12.90
CA VAL A 80 -7.87 12.38 -13.01
C VAL A 80 -9.01 12.26 -11.99
N TYR A 81 -9.56 11.05 -11.80
CA TYR A 81 -10.54 10.78 -10.75
C TYR A 81 -9.96 11.05 -9.36
N THR A 82 -8.74 10.58 -9.08
CA THR A 82 -8.06 10.76 -7.79
C THR A 82 -7.78 12.24 -7.50
N GLU A 83 -7.34 13.02 -8.49
CA GLU A 83 -7.12 14.46 -8.36
C GLU A 83 -8.41 15.21 -8.01
N ARG A 84 -9.55 14.84 -8.64
CA ARG A 84 -10.87 15.39 -8.29
C ARG A 84 -11.22 15.11 -6.82
N ILE A 85 -10.98 13.90 -6.33
CA ILE A 85 -11.19 13.54 -4.93
C ILE A 85 -10.28 14.37 -4.01
N ALA A 86 -9.00 14.51 -4.37
CA ALA A 86 -8.04 15.30 -3.60
C ALA A 86 -8.42 16.79 -3.57
N GLU A 87 -8.90 17.36 -4.67
CA GLU A 87 -9.38 18.74 -4.75
C GLU A 87 -10.63 18.95 -3.88
N GLU A 88 -11.59 18.02 -3.92
CA GLU A 88 -12.84 18.12 -3.18
C GLU A 88 -12.66 17.94 -1.67
N TYR A 89 -11.83 16.98 -1.24
CA TYR A 89 -11.73 16.57 0.17
C TYR A 89 -10.39 16.90 0.84
N GLY A 90 -9.37 17.33 0.09
CA GLY A 90 -8.01 17.54 0.60
C GLY A 90 -7.21 16.26 0.84
N LEU A 91 -7.72 15.11 0.43
CA LEU A 91 -7.11 13.79 0.47
C LEU A 91 -7.46 13.03 -0.83
N PRO A 92 -6.57 12.15 -1.34
CA PRO A 92 -5.24 11.81 -0.81
C PRO A 92 -4.18 12.89 -1.13
N ASN A 93 -3.03 12.81 -0.43
CA ASN A 93 -1.89 13.71 -0.70
C ASN A 93 -0.97 13.20 -1.81
N ALA A 94 -0.99 11.91 -2.07
CA ALA A 94 -0.25 11.27 -3.14
C ALA A 94 -0.99 10.04 -3.65
N SER A 95 -0.67 9.62 -4.86
CA SER A 95 -1.22 8.44 -5.51
C SER A 95 -0.12 7.57 -6.12
N VAL A 96 -0.35 6.26 -6.08
CA VAL A 96 0.40 5.28 -6.86
C VAL A 96 -0.50 4.78 -7.98
N ALA A 97 -0.12 5.06 -9.21
CA ALA A 97 -0.90 4.76 -10.40
C ALA A 97 -0.70 3.32 -10.88
N HIS A 98 -1.64 2.82 -11.67
CA HIS A 98 -1.46 1.60 -12.45
C HIS A 98 -0.78 1.92 -13.79
N ALA A 99 0.09 1.01 -14.26
CA ALA A 99 0.56 1.01 -15.65
C ALA A 99 0.97 -0.41 -16.06
N VAL A 100 0.61 -0.82 -17.27
CA VAL A 100 0.99 -2.14 -17.81
C VAL A 100 2.40 -2.05 -18.37
N LEU A 101 3.42 -2.40 -17.57
CA LEU A 101 4.84 -2.23 -17.93
C LEU A 101 5.28 -3.02 -19.19
N ARG A 102 4.49 -4.02 -19.62
CA ARG A 102 4.73 -4.74 -20.88
C ARG A 102 4.14 -4.05 -22.11
N ASP A 103 3.34 -3.00 -21.94
CA ASP A 103 2.68 -2.32 -23.04
C ASP A 103 3.73 -1.71 -23.99
N PRO A 104 3.62 -1.89 -25.32
CA PRO A 104 4.49 -1.24 -26.28
C PRO A 104 4.49 0.30 -26.20
N GLN A 105 3.44 0.91 -25.68
CA GLN A 105 3.29 2.37 -25.50
C GLN A 105 3.59 2.83 -24.07
N ILE A 106 4.16 1.99 -23.24
CA ILE A 106 4.38 2.26 -21.80
C ILE A 106 5.12 3.59 -21.56
N GLU A 107 6.10 3.94 -22.39
CA GLU A 107 6.84 5.20 -22.22
C GLU A 107 5.92 6.42 -22.27
N ARG A 108 4.97 6.45 -23.20
CA ARG A 108 3.97 7.52 -23.29
C ARG A 108 3.06 7.56 -22.06
N THR A 109 2.60 6.39 -21.61
CA THR A 109 1.75 6.29 -20.42
C THR A 109 2.48 6.80 -19.17
N LEU A 110 3.75 6.42 -18.99
CA LEU A 110 4.55 6.88 -17.86
C LEU A 110 4.85 8.38 -17.93
N GLU A 111 5.12 8.92 -19.11
CA GLU A 111 5.29 10.37 -19.33
C GLU A 111 4.04 11.14 -18.93
N GLU A 112 2.86 10.67 -19.33
CA GLU A 112 1.58 11.29 -19.01
C GLU A 112 1.31 11.19 -17.48
N LEU A 113 1.44 10.01 -16.88
CA LEU A 113 1.25 9.81 -15.44
C LEU A 113 2.21 10.64 -14.59
N ALA A 114 3.48 10.77 -15.01
CA ALA A 114 4.48 11.59 -14.31
C ALA A 114 4.21 13.10 -14.43
N GLY A 115 3.38 13.52 -15.38
CA GLY A 115 2.89 14.89 -15.51
C GLY A 115 1.89 15.30 -14.42
N HIS A 116 1.29 14.35 -13.73
CA HIS A 116 0.35 14.59 -12.62
C HIS A 116 1.11 14.69 -11.29
N GLU A 117 1.08 15.86 -10.65
CA GLU A 117 1.84 16.12 -9.42
C GLU A 117 1.48 15.18 -8.25
N ILE A 118 0.29 14.59 -8.26
CA ILE A 118 -0.14 13.66 -7.22
C ILE A 118 0.52 12.28 -7.35
N VAL A 119 0.97 11.90 -8.54
CA VAL A 119 1.57 10.58 -8.81
C VAL A 119 2.99 10.52 -8.26
N ARG A 120 3.29 9.46 -7.50
CA ARG A 120 4.59 9.22 -6.91
C ARG A 120 5.24 7.92 -7.36
N GLY A 121 4.45 6.98 -7.81
CA GLY A 121 4.95 5.68 -8.22
C GLY A 121 3.94 4.89 -9.03
N ILE A 122 4.38 3.72 -9.45
CA ILE A 122 3.59 2.79 -10.26
C ILE A 122 3.45 1.45 -9.52
N ARG A 123 2.24 0.89 -9.54
CA ARG A 123 1.99 -0.50 -9.17
C ARG A 123 1.53 -1.28 -10.40
N ASN A 124 2.29 -2.32 -10.73
CA ASN A 124 1.91 -3.33 -11.72
C ASN A 124 2.18 -4.70 -11.11
N LYS A 125 1.12 -5.36 -10.62
CA LYS A 125 1.23 -6.64 -9.94
C LYS A 125 1.87 -7.68 -10.89
N PRO A 126 3.04 -8.24 -10.53
CA PRO A 126 3.80 -9.07 -11.48
C PRO A 126 3.26 -10.50 -11.60
N GLY A 127 2.17 -10.82 -10.91
CA GLY A 127 1.71 -12.19 -10.74
C GLY A 127 2.60 -12.98 -9.78
N GLN A 128 2.11 -14.14 -9.35
CA GLN A 128 2.81 -15.02 -8.42
C GLN A 128 2.33 -16.47 -8.56
N ALA A 129 3.20 -17.41 -8.22
CA ALA A 129 2.83 -18.80 -8.00
C ALA A 129 1.91 -18.93 -6.78
N ALA A 130 1.07 -19.96 -6.76
CA ALA A 130 0.12 -20.15 -5.65
C ALA A 130 0.83 -20.46 -4.32
N GLU A 131 1.95 -21.19 -4.40
CA GLU A 131 2.72 -21.62 -3.23
C GLU A 131 4.24 -21.58 -3.50
N PRO A 132 5.08 -21.56 -2.44
CA PRO A 132 6.53 -21.45 -2.56
C PRO A 132 7.17 -22.54 -3.44
N ALA A 133 6.66 -23.77 -3.36
CA ALA A 133 7.20 -24.92 -4.12
C ALA A 133 7.06 -24.75 -5.65
N GLU A 134 6.10 -23.94 -6.09
CA GLU A 134 5.82 -23.71 -7.50
C GLU A 134 6.57 -22.50 -8.08
N ALA A 135 7.14 -21.64 -7.25
CA ALA A 135 7.74 -20.37 -7.67
C ALA A 135 8.79 -20.52 -8.78
N ALA A 136 9.68 -21.53 -8.65
CA ALA A 136 10.73 -21.76 -9.63
C ALA A 136 10.21 -22.20 -11.02
N ALA A 137 9.06 -22.88 -11.06
CA ALA A 137 8.43 -23.34 -12.30
C ALA A 137 7.50 -22.28 -12.92
N ASN A 138 7.02 -21.34 -12.09
CA ASN A 138 6.07 -20.30 -12.47
C ASN A 138 6.64 -18.91 -12.09
N PRO A 139 7.68 -18.43 -12.80
CA PRO A 139 8.28 -17.13 -12.51
C PRO A 139 7.27 -15.99 -12.73
N SER A 140 7.42 -14.95 -11.94
CA SER A 140 6.59 -13.74 -12.07
C SER A 140 7.06 -12.87 -13.26
N LEU A 141 6.29 -11.82 -13.56
CA LEU A 141 6.68 -10.83 -14.59
C LEU A 141 7.97 -10.07 -14.24
N LEU A 142 8.45 -10.13 -12.99
CA LEU A 142 9.76 -9.58 -12.63
C LEU A 142 10.91 -10.16 -13.46
N MET A 143 10.74 -11.37 -14.01
CA MET A 143 11.70 -12.02 -14.89
C MET A 143 11.44 -11.81 -16.38
N ASP A 144 10.31 -11.18 -16.76
CA ASP A 144 9.95 -10.95 -18.16
C ASP A 144 10.77 -9.82 -18.78
N PRO A 145 11.51 -10.04 -19.87
CA PRO A 145 12.36 -9.01 -20.47
C PRO A 145 11.60 -7.79 -21.00
N GLN A 146 10.35 -7.97 -21.47
CA GLN A 146 9.55 -6.85 -21.98
C GLN A 146 9.01 -6.00 -20.82
N TRP A 147 8.59 -6.64 -19.73
CA TRP A 147 8.20 -5.97 -18.50
C TRP A 147 9.36 -5.16 -17.93
N ARG A 148 10.57 -5.73 -17.88
CA ARG A 148 11.79 -5.04 -17.41
C ARG A 148 12.17 -3.83 -18.25
N LYS A 149 11.88 -3.82 -19.56
CA LYS A 149 12.08 -2.63 -20.39
C LYS A 149 11.19 -1.47 -19.96
N GLY A 150 9.92 -1.74 -19.64
CA GLY A 150 9.02 -0.72 -19.11
C GLY A 150 9.42 -0.28 -17.70
N TYR A 151 9.81 -1.23 -16.84
CA TYR A 151 10.30 -0.94 -15.49
C TYR A 151 11.52 0.01 -15.49
N ALA A 152 12.46 -0.21 -16.42
CA ALA A 152 13.66 0.63 -16.56
C ALA A 152 13.36 2.11 -16.83
N LEU A 153 12.15 2.44 -17.30
CA LEU A 153 11.75 3.82 -17.56
C LEU A 153 11.32 4.56 -16.28
N LEU A 154 11.00 3.86 -15.20
CA LEU A 154 10.50 4.48 -13.96
C LEU A 154 11.48 5.51 -13.39
N ASP A 155 12.76 5.16 -13.31
CA ASP A 155 13.81 6.06 -12.82
C ASP A 155 13.89 7.34 -13.65
N ARG A 156 13.76 7.25 -14.97
CA ARG A 156 13.77 8.42 -15.87
C ARG A 156 12.65 9.42 -15.58
N TYR A 157 11.48 8.90 -15.15
CA TYR A 157 10.30 9.71 -14.83
C TYR A 157 10.20 10.04 -13.34
N GLY A 158 11.18 9.63 -12.51
CA GLY A 158 11.18 9.87 -11.06
C GLY A 158 10.05 9.14 -10.33
N LEU A 159 9.61 7.99 -10.86
CA LEU A 159 8.53 7.18 -10.32
C LEU A 159 9.08 6.01 -9.50
N ASP A 160 8.56 5.84 -8.29
CA ASP A 160 8.84 4.69 -7.44
C ASP A 160 8.08 3.45 -7.91
N PHE A 161 8.51 2.27 -7.49
CA PHE A 161 7.80 1.03 -7.79
C PHE A 161 7.20 0.40 -6.54
N GLU A 162 5.89 0.16 -6.57
CA GLU A 162 5.15 -0.54 -5.52
C GLU A 162 5.08 -2.03 -5.83
N LEU A 163 5.84 -2.81 -5.08
CA LEU A 163 5.96 -4.25 -5.27
C LEU A 163 4.91 -5.01 -4.46
N GLN A 164 3.89 -5.50 -5.11
CA GLN A 164 2.93 -6.44 -4.53
C GLN A 164 3.14 -7.83 -5.12
N VAL A 165 3.89 -8.65 -4.41
CA VAL A 165 4.17 -10.05 -4.76
C VAL A 165 4.39 -10.86 -3.49
N ALA A 166 4.11 -12.15 -3.53
CA ALA A 166 4.39 -13.03 -2.41
C ALA A 166 5.90 -13.23 -2.19
N TRP A 167 6.30 -13.34 -0.94
CA TRP A 167 7.70 -13.39 -0.50
C TRP A 167 8.55 -14.47 -1.18
N TRP A 168 7.96 -15.53 -1.68
CA TRP A 168 8.69 -16.58 -2.39
C TRP A 168 9.16 -16.15 -3.79
N HIS A 169 8.71 -15.02 -4.31
CA HIS A 169 9.25 -14.36 -5.49
C HIS A 169 10.28 -13.26 -5.17
N PHE A 170 10.65 -13.06 -3.91
CA PHE A 170 11.70 -12.09 -3.55
C PHE A 170 13.07 -12.37 -4.18
N PRO A 171 13.48 -13.63 -4.47
CA PRO A 171 14.69 -13.85 -5.26
C PRO A 171 14.67 -13.16 -6.63
N GLU A 172 13.50 -13.13 -7.31
CA GLU A 172 13.32 -12.42 -8.58
C GLU A 172 13.32 -10.89 -8.38
N ALA A 173 12.75 -10.42 -7.27
CA ALA A 173 12.78 -9.01 -6.90
C ALA A 173 14.21 -8.54 -6.56
N VAL A 174 15.02 -9.36 -5.90
CA VAL A 174 16.44 -9.06 -5.63
C VAL A 174 17.20 -8.94 -6.94
N ASP A 175 17.01 -9.88 -7.90
CA ASP A 175 17.61 -9.76 -9.22
C ASP A 175 17.19 -8.46 -9.94
N LEU A 176 15.92 -8.07 -9.85
CA LEU A 176 15.45 -6.80 -10.40
C LEU A 176 16.14 -5.59 -9.75
N ILE A 177 16.23 -5.56 -8.42
CA ILE A 177 16.86 -4.48 -7.65
C ILE A 177 18.33 -4.32 -8.03
N GLU A 178 19.06 -5.42 -8.16
CA GLU A 178 20.48 -5.41 -8.53
C GLU A 178 20.71 -4.89 -9.95
N HIS A 179 19.75 -5.11 -10.86
CA HIS A 179 19.80 -4.57 -12.22
C HIS A 179 19.37 -3.10 -12.32
N PHE A 180 18.49 -2.64 -11.43
CA PHE A 180 17.93 -1.28 -11.45
C PHE A 180 18.04 -0.59 -10.07
N PRO A 181 19.26 -0.33 -9.57
CA PRO A 181 19.48 0.15 -8.21
C PRO A 181 18.99 1.57 -7.95
N SER A 182 18.71 2.37 -8.98
CA SER A 182 18.21 3.74 -8.83
C SER A 182 16.73 3.83 -8.49
N THR A 183 15.93 2.81 -8.86
CA THR A 183 14.49 2.83 -8.61
C THR A 183 14.21 2.50 -7.16
N GLN A 184 13.49 3.38 -6.45
CA GLN A 184 12.98 3.09 -5.12
C GLN A 184 11.89 2.01 -5.21
N ILE A 185 11.99 0.97 -4.41
CA ILE A 185 10.97 -0.09 -4.31
C ILE A 185 10.31 -0.02 -2.94
N ILE A 186 8.98 -0.10 -2.92
CA ILE A 186 8.17 -0.16 -1.70
C ILE A 186 7.37 -1.45 -1.72
N ILE A 187 7.71 -2.39 -0.84
CA ILE A 187 7.01 -3.67 -0.73
C ILE A 187 5.65 -3.47 -0.09
N ASN A 188 4.59 -3.94 -0.75
CA ASN A 188 3.23 -3.90 -0.22
C ASN A 188 2.95 -5.10 0.70
N HIS A 189 2.09 -4.87 1.70
CA HIS A 189 1.46 -5.91 2.52
C HIS A 189 2.46 -6.91 3.13
N ALA A 190 3.59 -6.40 3.63
CA ALA A 190 4.60 -7.23 4.31
C ALA A 190 5.15 -8.39 3.44
N GLY A 191 5.00 -8.33 2.09
CA GLY A 191 5.35 -9.43 1.21
C GLY A 191 4.42 -10.65 1.33
N LEU A 192 3.17 -10.42 1.75
CA LEU A 192 2.07 -11.39 1.82
C LEU A 192 2.36 -12.63 2.70
N PRO A 193 2.69 -12.49 3.99
CA PRO A 193 2.94 -13.60 4.90
C PRO A 193 1.63 -14.28 5.34
N SER A 194 0.94 -14.97 4.43
CA SER A 194 -0.35 -15.64 4.69
C SER A 194 -0.22 -16.94 5.46
N ASP A 195 0.87 -17.71 5.25
CA ASP A 195 1.19 -18.89 6.04
C ASP A 195 1.85 -18.46 7.35
N ARG A 196 1.14 -18.68 8.47
CA ARG A 196 1.60 -18.36 9.83
C ARG A 196 2.20 -19.56 10.56
N SER A 197 2.39 -20.68 9.89
CA SER A 197 3.14 -21.81 10.44
C SER A 197 4.59 -21.41 10.75
N ALA A 198 5.26 -22.16 11.61
CA ALA A 198 6.67 -21.91 11.92
C ALA A 198 7.56 -21.95 10.66
N GLU A 199 7.24 -22.85 9.72
CA GLU A 199 7.96 -22.98 8.45
C GLU A 199 7.68 -21.78 7.53
N GLY A 200 6.41 -21.38 7.39
CA GLY A 200 6.02 -20.21 6.59
C GLY A 200 6.66 -18.93 7.11
N ILE A 201 6.62 -18.69 8.41
CA ILE A 201 7.26 -17.52 9.06
C ILE A 201 8.79 -17.57 8.87
N ALA A 202 9.43 -18.73 9.01
CA ALA A 202 10.88 -18.84 8.80
C ALA A 202 11.27 -18.52 7.35
N GLY A 203 10.57 -19.11 6.37
CA GLY A 203 10.82 -18.84 4.94
C GLY A 203 10.62 -17.37 4.56
N TRP A 204 9.52 -16.77 5.04
CA TRP A 204 9.24 -15.34 4.85
C TRP A 204 10.32 -14.45 5.50
N THR A 205 10.73 -14.76 6.74
CA THR A 205 11.80 -14.01 7.42
C THR A 205 13.13 -14.07 6.67
N ASP A 206 13.49 -15.24 6.15
CA ASP A 206 14.72 -15.39 5.36
C ASP A 206 14.66 -14.60 4.04
N ALA A 207 13.51 -14.58 3.39
CA ALA A 207 13.28 -13.77 2.18
C ALA A 207 13.38 -12.27 2.49
N LEU A 208 12.76 -11.80 3.58
CA LEU A 208 12.87 -10.42 4.04
C LEU A 208 14.32 -10.01 4.31
N ARG A 209 15.09 -10.83 5.03
CA ARG A 209 16.51 -10.55 5.33
C ARG A 209 17.37 -10.38 4.09
N ARG A 210 17.03 -11.08 3.01
CA ARG A 210 17.76 -10.95 1.74
C ARG A 210 17.45 -9.65 1.05
N ILE A 211 16.16 -9.32 0.89
CA ILE A 211 15.74 -8.12 0.17
C ILE A 211 16.03 -6.84 0.95
N ALA A 212 15.99 -6.88 2.28
CA ALA A 212 16.28 -5.74 3.15
C ALA A 212 17.75 -5.27 3.13
N ARG A 213 18.67 -6.04 2.50
CA ARG A 213 20.07 -5.64 2.31
C ARG A 213 20.23 -4.50 1.31
N HIS A 214 19.20 -4.21 0.53
CA HIS A 214 19.19 -3.17 -0.48
C HIS A 214 18.60 -1.88 0.10
N ASP A 215 19.35 -0.80 0.05
CA ASP A 215 18.98 0.48 0.69
C ASP A 215 17.82 1.18 -0.02
N ASN A 216 17.60 0.87 -1.30
CA ASN A 216 16.48 1.36 -2.11
C ASN A 216 15.19 0.55 -1.92
N VAL A 217 15.06 -0.21 -0.83
CA VAL A 217 13.87 -1.00 -0.52
C VAL A 217 13.28 -0.56 0.82
N ALA A 218 12.00 -0.17 0.79
CA ALA A 218 11.15 0.05 1.96
C ALA A 218 9.97 -0.92 1.97
N ILE A 219 9.24 -1.00 3.08
CA ILE A 219 8.14 -1.93 3.23
C ILE A 219 6.95 -1.31 3.96
N LYS A 220 5.74 -1.63 3.50
CA LYS A 220 4.49 -1.30 4.20
C LYS A 220 4.03 -2.47 5.05
N ILE A 221 3.71 -2.17 6.29
CA ILE A 221 3.03 -3.08 7.21
C ILE A 221 1.53 -2.79 7.07
N SER A 222 0.90 -3.46 6.13
CA SER A 222 -0.52 -3.37 5.78
C SER A 222 -0.98 -4.73 5.25
N GLY A 223 -2.27 -4.95 5.11
CA GLY A 223 -2.78 -6.16 4.49
C GLY A 223 -2.31 -7.43 5.18
N ILE A 224 -2.08 -7.43 6.48
CA ILE A 224 -1.55 -8.56 7.25
C ILE A 224 -2.63 -9.36 8.00
N GLY A 225 -3.90 -9.02 7.82
CA GLY A 225 -5.02 -9.81 8.31
C GLY A 225 -5.09 -11.19 7.64
N LEU A 226 -5.79 -12.11 8.27
CA LEU A 226 -6.05 -13.47 7.77
C LEU A 226 -7.56 -13.71 7.69
N GLN A 227 -7.99 -14.48 6.69
CA GLN A 227 -9.40 -14.84 6.52
C GLN A 227 -9.93 -15.57 7.76
N GLY A 228 -11.03 -15.06 8.34
CA GLY A 228 -11.71 -15.69 9.47
C GLY A 228 -10.95 -15.59 10.80
N VAL A 229 -9.84 -14.85 10.85
CA VAL A 229 -9.06 -14.62 12.07
C VAL A 229 -9.20 -13.15 12.47
N PRO A 230 -9.65 -12.82 13.68
CA PRO A 230 -9.74 -11.43 14.13
C PRO A 230 -8.38 -10.73 14.04
N TRP A 231 -8.38 -9.49 13.53
CA TRP A 231 -7.17 -8.69 13.54
C TRP A 231 -6.88 -8.21 14.97
N THR A 232 -5.82 -8.69 15.58
CA THR A 232 -5.38 -8.29 16.92
C THR A 232 -3.88 -8.03 16.94
N ALA A 233 -3.43 -7.24 17.91
CA ALA A 233 -2.00 -7.04 18.15
C ALA A 233 -1.27 -8.37 18.41
N GLU A 234 -1.87 -9.29 19.13
CA GLU A 234 -1.30 -10.61 19.43
C GLU A 234 -1.06 -11.42 18.15
N ASN A 235 -2.08 -11.52 17.28
CA ASN A 235 -2.01 -12.31 16.04
C ASN A 235 -1.02 -11.75 15.02
N ASN A 236 -0.71 -10.44 15.08
CA ASN A 236 0.11 -9.76 14.09
C ASN A 236 1.47 -9.29 14.61
N ARG A 237 1.72 -9.40 15.92
CA ARG A 237 2.96 -8.96 16.57
C ARG A 237 4.20 -9.51 15.90
N VAL A 238 4.25 -10.82 15.65
CA VAL A 238 5.41 -11.46 15.01
C VAL A 238 5.75 -10.85 13.66
N ILE A 239 4.74 -10.46 12.88
CA ILE A 239 4.97 -9.86 11.56
C ILE A 239 5.55 -8.45 11.70
N VAL A 240 4.96 -7.62 12.54
CA VAL A 240 5.40 -6.23 12.75
C VAL A 240 6.82 -6.19 13.32
N GLU A 241 7.09 -6.98 14.37
CA GLU A 241 8.39 -7.03 15.02
C GLU A 241 9.48 -7.57 14.09
N THR A 242 9.22 -8.66 13.35
CA THR A 242 10.18 -9.21 12.38
C THR A 242 10.53 -8.19 11.30
N ILE A 243 9.55 -7.43 10.78
CA ILE A 243 9.81 -6.39 9.79
C ILE A 243 10.64 -5.26 10.40
N ALA A 244 10.28 -4.79 11.60
CA ALA A 244 10.99 -3.72 12.28
C ALA A 244 12.46 -4.09 12.58
N GLU A 245 12.71 -5.33 13.02
CA GLU A 245 14.06 -5.86 13.24
C GLU A 245 14.86 -5.99 11.94
N THR A 246 14.17 -6.33 10.84
CA THR A 246 14.84 -6.62 9.56
C THR A 246 15.15 -5.37 8.74
N PHE A 247 14.19 -4.43 8.65
CA PHE A 247 14.32 -3.22 7.83
C PHE A 247 14.82 -2.02 8.63
N GLY A 248 14.68 -2.05 9.95
CA GLY A 248 14.89 -0.88 10.80
C GLY A 248 13.75 0.15 10.68
N PRO A 249 13.65 1.09 11.65
CA PRO A 249 12.52 2.02 11.74
C PRO A 249 12.41 2.99 10.57
N GLU A 250 13.51 3.26 9.87
CA GLU A 250 13.58 4.25 8.78
C GLU A 250 13.03 3.76 7.44
N ARG A 251 12.67 2.47 7.33
CA ARG A 251 12.24 1.87 6.06
C ARG A 251 10.90 1.13 6.15
N ILE A 252 10.14 1.37 7.22
CA ILE A 252 8.84 0.76 7.43
C ILE A 252 7.74 1.83 7.48
N MET A 253 6.55 1.51 6.98
CA MET A 253 5.38 2.39 7.03
C MET A 253 4.16 1.59 7.46
N PHE A 254 3.41 2.10 8.45
CA PHE A 254 2.10 1.55 8.78
C PHE A 254 1.04 2.06 7.80
N ALA A 255 0.09 1.17 7.47
CA ALA A 255 -0.99 1.51 6.57
C ALA A 255 -2.23 0.63 6.79
N SER A 256 -3.42 1.15 6.49
CA SER A 256 -4.69 0.49 6.77
C SER A 256 -5.05 -0.57 5.73
N ASN A 257 -4.73 -0.35 4.46
CA ASN A 257 -5.29 -1.06 3.31
C ASN A 257 -6.85 -0.96 3.24
N PHE A 258 -7.44 0.12 3.77
CA PHE A 258 -8.88 0.33 3.74
C PHE A 258 -9.36 0.76 2.33
N PRO A 259 -10.58 0.38 1.96
CA PRO A 259 -11.54 -0.43 2.71
C PRO A 259 -11.31 -1.95 2.61
N VAL A 260 -10.28 -2.43 1.91
CA VAL A 260 -10.03 -3.88 1.71
C VAL A 260 -9.89 -4.62 3.04
N ASP A 261 -9.08 -4.10 3.96
CA ASP A 261 -8.84 -4.76 5.25
C ASP A 261 -9.98 -4.59 6.26
N SER A 262 -11.05 -3.83 5.94
CA SER A 262 -12.28 -3.83 6.73
C SER A 262 -12.94 -5.22 6.80
N LEU A 263 -12.58 -6.09 5.86
CA LEU A 263 -13.00 -7.51 5.86
C LEU A 263 -12.26 -8.36 6.91
N ALA A 264 -11.17 -7.87 7.47
CA ALA A 264 -10.37 -8.57 8.49
C ALA A 264 -10.44 -7.91 9.88
N GLY A 265 -10.71 -6.60 9.96
CA GLY A 265 -10.82 -5.86 11.20
C GLY A 265 -11.19 -4.40 10.97
N SER A 266 -11.63 -3.70 12.00
CA SER A 266 -11.87 -2.28 11.93
C SER A 266 -10.56 -1.48 11.80
N TYR A 267 -10.65 -0.24 11.35
CA TYR A 267 -9.51 0.68 11.31
C TYR A 267 -8.87 0.82 12.70
N ARG A 268 -9.71 0.86 13.74
CA ARG A 268 -9.28 0.89 15.15
C ARG A 268 -8.53 -0.38 15.56
N ASP A 269 -8.95 -1.56 15.11
CA ASP A 269 -8.22 -2.80 15.40
C ASP A 269 -6.83 -2.79 14.77
N ILE A 270 -6.73 -2.30 13.54
CA ILE A 270 -5.48 -2.27 12.77
C ILE A 270 -4.52 -1.22 13.33
N PHE A 271 -4.88 0.06 13.32
CA PHE A 271 -3.98 1.12 13.80
C PHE A 271 -3.81 1.09 15.32
N GLY A 272 -4.85 0.75 16.08
CA GLY A 272 -4.73 0.51 17.53
C GLY A 272 -3.79 -0.66 17.83
N GLY A 273 -3.82 -1.71 17.02
CA GLY A 273 -2.87 -2.81 17.10
C GLY A 273 -1.44 -2.40 16.79
N PHE A 274 -1.20 -1.55 15.78
CA PHE A 274 0.14 -1.00 15.52
C PHE A 274 0.64 -0.15 16.68
N VAL A 275 -0.23 0.69 17.27
CA VAL A 275 0.09 1.47 18.47
C VAL A 275 0.47 0.57 19.65
N GLU A 276 -0.29 -0.50 19.88
CA GLU A 276 -0.01 -1.46 20.97
C GLU A 276 1.27 -2.26 20.74
N ILE A 277 1.55 -2.68 19.50
CA ILE A 277 2.78 -3.42 19.19
C ILE A 277 4.01 -2.54 19.34
N SER A 278 3.92 -1.30 18.85
CA SER A 278 5.04 -0.35 18.86
C SER A 278 5.19 0.44 20.17
N LYS A 279 4.39 0.18 21.21
CA LYS A 279 4.36 1.00 22.45
C LYS A 279 5.69 1.13 23.17
N ASP A 280 6.56 0.13 23.01
CA ASP A 280 7.88 0.10 23.64
C ASP A 280 8.99 0.63 22.70
N TRP A 281 8.65 1.03 21.47
CA TRP A 281 9.58 1.72 20.58
C TRP A 281 9.83 3.14 21.06
N SER A 282 10.97 3.71 20.70
CA SER A 282 11.26 5.11 20.99
C SER A 282 10.26 6.03 20.25
N PRO A 283 10.02 7.26 20.74
CA PRO A 283 9.18 8.24 20.05
C PRO A 283 9.63 8.54 18.61
N ALA A 284 10.93 8.47 18.34
CA ALA A 284 11.48 8.68 16.99
C ALA A 284 11.11 7.51 16.05
N GLU A 285 11.24 6.26 16.50
CA GLU A 285 10.88 5.07 15.74
C GLU A 285 9.37 5.03 15.46
N GLN A 286 8.54 5.35 16.45
CA GLN A 286 7.11 5.46 16.25
C GLN A 286 6.79 6.55 15.21
N SER A 287 7.34 7.76 15.36
CA SER A 287 7.14 8.84 14.42
C SER A 287 7.61 8.48 13.00
N ALA A 288 8.71 7.77 12.86
CA ALA A 288 9.20 7.30 11.56
C ALA A 288 8.16 6.38 10.89
N ALA A 289 7.67 5.36 11.60
CA ALA A 289 6.76 4.36 11.05
C ALA A 289 5.32 4.89 10.78
N PHE A 290 4.80 5.79 11.65
CA PHE A 290 3.44 6.31 11.52
C PHE A 290 3.33 7.49 10.55
N ILE A 291 4.42 8.23 10.28
CA ILE A 291 4.34 9.42 9.42
C ILE A 291 5.65 9.73 8.67
N GLY A 292 6.80 9.73 9.33
CA GLY A 292 8.03 10.29 8.77
C GLY A 292 8.47 9.61 7.48
N ASN A 293 8.39 8.28 7.44
CA ASN A 293 8.79 7.51 6.28
C ASN A 293 7.82 7.73 5.10
N ALA A 294 6.51 7.80 5.36
CA ALA A 294 5.53 8.11 4.31
C ALA A 294 5.78 9.51 3.72
N VAL A 295 6.02 10.51 4.57
CA VAL A 295 6.38 11.87 4.11
C VAL A 295 7.61 11.84 3.23
N ARG A 296 8.65 11.11 3.63
CA ARG A 296 9.91 11.00 2.88
C ARG A 296 9.75 10.26 1.56
N TYR A 297 9.22 9.05 1.57
CA TYR A 297 9.14 8.18 0.39
C TYR A 297 8.17 8.72 -0.65
N TYR A 298 7.02 9.27 -0.23
CA TYR A 298 6.05 9.84 -1.16
C TYR A 298 6.22 11.34 -1.39
N ARG A 299 7.31 11.93 -0.89
CA ARG A 299 7.64 13.35 -1.10
C ARG A 299 6.46 14.26 -0.72
N LEU A 300 5.81 13.96 0.43
CA LEU A 300 4.68 14.72 0.93
C LEU A 300 5.15 16.03 1.58
N PRO A 301 4.26 17.03 1.73
CA PRO A 301 4.59 18.29 2.41
C PRO A 301 5.11 18.05 3.84
N ALA A 302 6.25 18.64 4.18
CA ALA A 302 6.90 18.46 5.50
C ALA A 302 6.04 18.99 6.66
N GLU A 303 5.12 19.90 6.38
CA GLU A 303 4.16 20.48 7.33
C GLU A 303 3.27 19.41 7.98
N LEU A 304 3.06 18.29 7.32
CA LEU A 304 2.31 17.15 7.87
C LEU A 304 2.97 16.59 9.14
N LEU A 305 4.29 16.66 9.26
CA LEU A 305 5.02 16.16 10.44
C LEU A 305 4.61 16.86 11.75
N SER A 306 4.11 18.08 11.66
CA SER A 306 3.64 18.87 12.81
C SER A 306 2.13 19.12 12.82
N ALA A 307 1.39 18.58 11.86
CA ALA A 307 -0.04 18.72 11.78
C ALA A 307 -0.74 17.92 12.89
N HIS A 308 -1.86 18.44 13.39
CA HIS A 308 -2.63 17.80 14.47
C HIS A 308 -4.09 17.52 14.07
N GLN A 309 -4.46 17.88 12.85
CA GLN A 309 -5.82 17.74 12.36
C GLN A 309 -5.83 17.41 10.86
N PRO A 310 -6.82 16.67 10.36
CA PRO A 310 -6.99 16.43 8.94
C PRO A 310 -7.18 17.74 8.16
N PRO A 311 -6.91 17.75 6.85
CA PRO A 311 -7.15 18.88 5.96
C PRO A 311 -8.57 19.45 6.11
N ILE A 312 -8.73 20.78 5.95
CA ILE A 312 -10.00 21.48 6.23
C ILE A 312 -11.15 20.96 5.36
N ALA A 313 -10.87 20.60 4.10
CA ALA A 313 -11.88 20.07 3.18
C ALA A 313 -12.48 18.73 3.65
N ALA A 314 -11.71 17.91 4.35
CA ALA A 314 -12.18 16.65 4.93
C ALA A 314 -13.13 16.82 6.12
N ARG A 315 -13.34 18.06 6.61
CA ARG A 315 -14.26 18.38 7.72
C ARG A 315 -15.69 18.69 7.29
N VAL A 316 -15.96 18.76 6.01
CA VAL A 316 -17.34 18.96 5.52
C VAL A 316 -18.12 17.68 5.80
N ARG A 317 -18.71 17.61 7.00
CA ARG A 317 -19.75 16.61 7.30
C ARG A 317 -20.86 16.79 6.28
N ARG A 318 -21.33 15.69 5.71
CA ARG A 318 -22.62 15.68 5.01
C ARG A 318 -23.65 16.21 5.99
N GLU A 319 -24.18 17.40 5.77
CA GLU A 319 -25.42 17.79 6.44
C GLU A 319 -26.46 16.74 6.03
N PRO A 320 -27.22 16.18 6.96
CA PRO A 320 -28.30 15.29 6.60
C PRO A 320 -29.23 16.06 5.66
N MET A 321 -29.45 15.53 4.46
CA MET A 321 -30.50 16.04 3.59
C MET A 321 -31.82 15.81 4.32
N GLU A 322 -32.48 16.90 4.72
CA GLU A 322 -33.85 16.89 5.23
C GLU A 322 -34.85 16.39 4.19
#